data_e67e86c7d853fff595a8ca713b8712d9
#
_entry.id   e67e86c7d853fff595a8ca713b8712d9
#
_cell.length_a   1.000
_cell.length_b   1.000
_cell.length_c   1.000
_cell.angle_alpha   90.00
_cell.angle_beta   90.00
_cell.angle_gamma   90.00
#
_symmetry.space_group_name_H-M   'P 1'
#
loop_
_entity.id
_entity.type
_entity.pdbx_description
1 polymer ?
#
loop_
_entity_poly.entity_id
_entity_poly.type
_entity_poly.pdbx_seq_one_letter_code
_entity_poly.pdbx_strand_id
1 'polypeptide(L)'
;MVSSPEVGRALSFFEKNAEAITEEQIRFCSIPAPPFGERERAEYLSEKFSSLGLTEVEIDEEGNCLGLLRGASLKPLLVVSAHLDTVFSKDTDFTVVKREHKLFAPGIADDG
;
A
#
# COMPACT_ATOMS: atom_id res chain seq x y z
N MET A 1 -12.33 -4.32 21.68
CA MET A 1 -13.44 -5.27 21.49
C MET A 1 -14.18 -4.97 20.20
N VAL A 2 -14.46 -6.01 19.44
CA VAL A 2 -15.01 -5.89 18.09
C VAL A 2 -16.51 -6.13 18.15
N SER A 3 -17.25 -5.13 18.63
CA SER A 3 -18.70 -5.23 18.78
C SER A 3 -19.48 -4.28 17.88
N SER A 4 -18.80 -3.36 17.17
CA SER A 4 -19.47 -2.42 16.29
C SER A 4 -19.79 -3.04 14.93
N PRO A 5 -20.96 -2.74 14.34
CA PRO A 5 -21.30 -3.22 12.99
C PRO A 5 -20.30 -2.73 11.92
N GLU A 6 -19.74 -1.55 12.08
CA GLU A 6 -18.76 -0.98 11.17
C GLU A 6 -17.47 -1.78 11.18
N VAL A 7 -16.97 -2.17 12.35
CA VAL A 7 -15.78 -3.01 12.49
C VAL A 7 -16.03 -4.40 11.92
N GLY A 8 -17.23 -4.97 12.17
CA GLY A 8 -17.62 -6.26 11.58
C GLY A 8 -17.62 -6.23 10.06
N ARG A 9 -18.12 -5.15 9.44
CA ARG A 9 -18.06 -4.98 7.98
C ARG A 9 -16.64 -4.86 7.46
N ALA A 10 -15.77 -4.13 8.18
CA ALA A 10 -14.36 -4.01 7.81
C ALA A 10 -13.65 -5.37 7.84
N LEU A 11 -13.86 -6.16 8.88
CA LEU A 11 -13.28 -7.51 8.97
C LEU A 11 -13.79 -8.43 7.85
N SER A 12 -15.09 -8.38 7.56
CA SER A 12 -15.67 -9.13 6.44
C SER A 12 -15.09 -8.70 5.09
N PHE A 13 -14.81 -7.42 4.91
CA PHE A 13 -14.16 -6.92 3.71
C PHE A 13 -12.79 -7.56 3.51
N PHE A 14 -11.96 -7.63 4.56
CA PHE A 14 -10.64 -8.25 4.47
C PHE A 14 -10.73 -9.75 4.16
N GLU A 15 -11.67 -10.47 4.76
CA GLU A 15 -11.89 -11.89 4.46
C GLU A 15 -12.30 -12.10 2.99
N LYS A 16 -13.26 -11.33 2.50
CA LYS A 16 -13.78 -11.45 1.13
C LYS A 16 -12.76 -11.01 0.07
N ASN A 17 -11.87 -10.09 0.41
CA ASN A 17 -10.91 -9.52 -0.54
C ASN A 17 -9.47 -9.94 -0.28
N ALA A 18 -9.24 -10.96 0.56
CA ALA A 18 -7.91 -11.42 0.93
C ALA A 18 -7.03 -11.75 -0.29
N GLU A 19 -7.59 -12.41 -1.28
CA GLU A 19 -6.88 -12.76 -2.50
C GLU A 19 -6.50 -11.52 -3.32
N ALA A 20 -7.41 -10.57 -3.46
CA ALA A 20 -7.16 -9.31 -4.16
C ALA A 20 -6.10 -8.47 -3.43
N ILE A 21 -6.13 -8.45 -2.10
CA ILE A 21 -5.14 -7.75 -1.28
C ILE A 21 -3.76 -8.39 -1.46
N THR A 22 -3.69 -9.72 -1.47
CA THR A 22 -2.44 -10.46 -1.71
C THR A 22 -1.87 -10.15 -3.08
N GLU A 23 -2.70 -10.12 -4.12
CA GLU A 23 -2.28 -9.77 -5.47
C GLU A 23 -1.76 -8.32 -5.56
N GLU A 24 -2.40 -7.41 -4.83
CA GLU A 24 -1.96 -6.03 -4.74
C GLU A 24 -0.58 -5.91 -4.08
N GLN A 25 -0.36 -6.67 -3.00
CA GLN A 25 0.95 -6.75 -2.34
C GLN A 25 2.03 -7.26 -3.30
N ILE A 26 1.74 -8.30 -4.07
CA ILE A 26 2.66 -8.85 -5.06
C ILE A 26 3.00 -7.80 -6.12
N ARG A 27 1.99 -7.11 -6.62
CA ARG A 27 2.15 -6.09 -7.65
C ARG A 27 3.01 -4.93 -7.16
N PHE A 28 2.71 -4.44 -5.96
CA PHE A 28 3.46 -3.35 -5.34
C PHE A 28 4.91 -3.73 -5.06
N CYS A 29 5.14 -4.93 -4.51
CA CYS A 29 6.48 -5.46 -4.24
C CYS A 29 7.32 -5.60 -5.52
N SER A 30 6.68 -5.85 -6.66
CA SER A 30 7.36 -6.03 -7.94
C SER A 30 7.90 -4.71 -8.53
N ILE A 31 7.50 -3.56 -7.99
CA ILE A 31 7.98 -2.26 -8.45
C ILE A 31 9.27 -1.93 -7.72
N PRO A 32 10.43 -1.81 -8.41
CA PRO A 32 11.67 -1.44 -7.77
C PRO A 32 11.61 -0.05 -7.13
N ALA A 33 12.12 0.08 -5.92
CA ALA A 33 12.13 1.36 -5.20
C ALA A 33 13.37 1.48 -4.31
N PRO A 34 14.58 1.55 -4.88
CA PRO A 34 15.78 1.81 -4.09
C PRO A 34 15.70 3.19 -3.44
N PRO A 35 16.49 3.46 -2.38
CA PRO A 35 16.50 4.79 -1.77
C PRO A 35 16.71 5.89 -2.81
N PHE A 36 15.90 6.94 -2.75
CA PHE A 36 15.83 8.06 -3.72
C PHE A 36 15.39 7.65 -5.13
N GLY A 37 14.93 6.42 -5.33
CA GLY A 37 14.39 5.90 -6.60
C GLY A 37 12.96 5.37 -6.46
N GLU A 38 12.14 5.97 -5.59
CA GLU A 38 10.81 5.49 -5.24
C GLU A 38 9.71 6.00 -6.19
N ARG A 39 10.07 6.75 -7.21
CA ARG A 39 9.10 7.46 -8.05
C ARG A 39 8.05 6.54 -8.67
N GLU A 40 8.46 5.40 -9.20
CA GLU A 40 7.51 4.44 -9.81
C GLU A 40 6.46 3.95 -8.82
N ARG A 41 6.88 3.65 -7.58
CA ARG A 41 5.94 3.26 -6.51
C ARG A 41 5.02 4.42 -6.12
N ALA A 42 5.56 5.63 -6.03
CA ALA A 42 4.76 6.81 -5.71
C ALA A 42 3.69 7.06 -6.80
N GLU A 43 4.04 6.94 -8.06
CA GLU A 43 3.12 7.08 -9.18
C GLU A 43 2.04 5.99 -9.15
N TYR A 44 2.43 4.73 -8.93
CA TYR A 44 1.49 3.62 -8.78
C TYR A 44 0.50 3.87 -7.64
N LEU A 45 0.98 4.29 -6.47
CA LEU A 45 0.11 4.60 -5.33
C LEU A 45 -0.80 5.80 -5.60
N SER A 46 -0.31 6.82 -6.29
CA SER A 46 -1.10 7.98 -6.67
C SER A 46 -2.31 7.58 -7.51
N GLU A 47 -2.11 6.71 -8.49
CA GLU A 47 -3.20 6.16 -9.30
C GLU A 47 -4.16 5.32 -8.44
N LYS A 48 -3.62 4.50 -7.56
CA LYS A 48 -4.42 3.66 -6.66
C LYS A 48 -5.25 4.51 -5.71
N PHE A 49 -4.67 5.52 -5.09
CA PHE A 49 -5.37 6.44 -4.19
C PHE A 49 -6.52 7.15 -4.92
N SER A 50 -6.27 7.62 -6.14
CA SER A 50 -7.30 8.25 -6.96
C SER A 50 -8.43 7.28 -7.30
N SER A 51 -8.10 6.04 -7.66
CA SER A 51 -9.09 5.00 -7.99
C SER A 51 -9.94 4.60 -6.80
N LEU A 52 -9.40 4.70 -5.58
CA LEU A 52 -10.10 4.41 -4.35
C LEU A 52 -10.94 5.59 -3.82
N GLY A 53 -10.90 6.72 -4.51
CA GLY A 53 -11.70 7.89 -4.16
C GLY A 53 -11.07 8.84 -3.15
N LEU A 54 -9.77 8.72 -2.87
CA LEU A 54 -9.09 9.72 -2.06
C LEU A 54 -9.01 11.04 -2.82
N THR A 55 -9.06 12.13 -2.07
CA THR A 55 -8.94 13.50 -2.62
C THR A 55 -7.56 14.09 -2.32
N GLU A 56 -7.24 15.20 -2.99
CA GLU A 56 -5.96 15.88 -2.80
C GLU A 56 -4.77 14.93 -2.95
N VAL A 57 -4.85 14.03 -3.93
CA VAL A 57 -3.79 13.06 -4.21
C VAL A 57 -2.64 13.80 -4.89
N GLU A 58 -1.47 13.71 -4.30
CA GLU A 58 -0.28 14.38 -4.83
C GLU A 58 1.00 13.60 -4.53
N ILE A 59 2.02 13.86 -5.30
CA ILE A 59 3.40 13.46 -5.01
C ILE A 59 4.16 14.75 -4.74
N ASP A 60 4.67 14.90 -3.52
CA ASP A 60 5.37 16.12 -3.12
C ASP A 60 6.80 16.20 -3.68
N GLU A 61 7.51 17.29 -3.37
CA GLU A 61 8.88 17.50 -3.86
C GLU A 61 9.89 16.48 -3.36
N GLU A 62 9.60 15.84 -2.21
CA GLU A 62 10.43 14.78 -1.64
C GLU A 62 10.12 13.41 -2.21
N GLY A 63 9.05 13.28 -3.01
CA GLY A 63 8.61 12.03 -3.59
C GLY A 63 7.59 11.26 -2.73
N ASN A 64 7.06 11.88 -1.68
CA ASN A 64 6.02 11.26 -0.88
C ASN A 64 4.68 11.28 -1.63
N CYS A 65 3.98 10.16 -1.63
CA CYS A 65 2.62 10.09 -2.15
C CYS A 65 1.63 10.33 -1.01
N LEU A 66 0.78 11.33 -1.17
CA LEU A 66 -0.23 11.71 -0.19
C LEU A 66 -1.62 11.61 -0.79
N GLY A 67 -2.58 11.30 0.06
CA GLY A 67 -3.99 11.31 -0.30
C GLY A 67 -4.83 11.54 0.94
N LEU A 68 -5.95 12.21 0.79
CA LEU A 68 -6.86 12.54 1.87
C LEU A 68 -8.16 11.74 1.75
N LEU A 69 -8.48 11.01 2.80
CA LEU A 69 -9.81 10.40 2.96
C LEU A 69 -10.59 11.26 3.94
N ARG A 70 -11.62 11.96 3.44
CA ARG A 70 -12.45 12.81 4.27
C ARG A 70 -13.40 11.98 5.12
N GLY A 71 -13.38 12.25 6.42
CA GLY A 71 -14.36 11.69 7.35
C GLY A 71 -15.56 12.61 7.55
N ALA A 72 -16.42 12.25 8.51
CA ALA A 72 -17.59 13.05 8.88
C ALA A 72 -17.23 14.35 9.60
N SER A 73 -16.02 14.47 10.14
CA SER A 73 -15.55 15.62 10.90
C SER A 73 -14.12 15.97 10.50
N LEU A 74 -13.75 17.24 10.61
CA LEU A 74 -12.40 17.72 10.32
C LEU A 74 -11.39 17.38 11.43
N LYS A 75 -11.89 17.02 12.61
CA LYS A 75 -11.04 16.70 13.78
C LYS A 75 -11.62 15.50 14.52
N PRO A 76 -10.78 14.63 15.08
CA PRO A 76 -9.32 14.64 14.96
C PRO A 76 -8.82 14.25 13.57
N LEU A 77 -7.59 14.59 13.24
CA LEU A 77 -6.91 14.15 12.04
C LEU A 77 -6.08 12.89 12.38
N LEU A 78 -6.34 11.80 11.66
CA LEU A 78 -5.53 10.58 11.75
C LEU A 78 -4.59 10.55 10.55
N VAL A 79 -3.29 10.39 10.81
CA VAL A 79 -2.28 10.20 9.77
C VAL A 79 -1.81 8.76 9.81
N VAL A 80 -1.88 8.10 8.66
CA VAL A 80 -1.32 6.75 8.45
C VAL A 80 -0.19 6.90 7.45
N SER A 81 1.00 6.41 7.80
CA SER A 81 2.17 6.52 6.93
C SER A 81 2.98 5.24 6.90
N ALA A 82 3.61 5.00 5.75
CA ALA A 82 4.55 3.90 5.54
C ALA A 82 5.62 4.38 4.55
N HIS A 83 6.81 3.78 4.61
CA HIS A 83 7.87 4.13 3.66
C HIS A 83 7.65 3.45 2.30
N LEU A 84 8.14 4.07 1.23
CA LEU A 84 8.04 3.54 -0.13
C LEU A 84 9.26 2.75 -0.57
N ASP A 85 10.41 3.11 -0.05
CA ASP A 85 11.69 2.54 -0.47
C ASP A 85 11.95 1.14 0.07
N THR A 86 12.85 0.44 -0.60
CA THR A 86 13.42 -0.81 -0.12
C THR A 86 14.94 -0.68 -0.09
N VAL A 87 15.60 -1.59 0.61
CA VAL A 87 17.07 -1.67 0.64
C VAL A 87 17.66 -2.34 -0.60
N PHE A 88 16.82 -2.86 -1.49
CA PHE A 88 17.25 -3.63 -2.66
C PHE A 88 17.49 -2.71 -3.86
N SER A 89 18.56 -2.99 -4.61
CA SER A 89 18.88 -2.25 -5.82
C SER A 89 17.84 -2.47 -6.91
N LYS A 90 17.81 -1.58 -7.90
CA LYS A 90 16.89 -1.64 -9.03
C LYS A 90 17.04 -2.93 -9.86
N ASP A 91 18.24 -3.50 -9.87
CA ASP A 91 18.56 -4.72 -10.62
C ASP A 91 18.20 -6.02 -9.88
N THR A 92 17.63 -5.91 -8.67
CA THR A 92 17.21 -7.07 -7.90
C THR A 92 16.05 -7.79 -8.60
N ASP A 93 16.07 -9.11 -8.59
CA ASP A 93 14.95 -9.91 -9.08
C ASP A 93 13.84 -9.94 -8.03
N PHE A 94 12.75 -9.24 -8.31
CA PHE A 94 11.58 -9.15 -7.43
C PHE A 94 10.51 -10.20 -7.74
N THR A 95 10.87 -11.28 -8.43
CA THR A 95 9.92 -12.37 -8.71
C THR A 95 9.36 -12.93 -7.41
N VAL A 96 8.04 -12.93 -7.30
CA VAL A 96 7.34 -13.47 -6.13
C VAL A 96 7.07 -14.95 -6.33
N VAL A 97 7.45 -15.76 -5.35
CA VAL A 97 7.18 -17.20 -5.33
C VAL A 97 6.10 -17.47 -4.29
N LYS A 98 5.00 -18.11 -4.73
CA LYS A 98 3.94 -18.58 -3.85
C LYS A 98 4.17 -20.05 -3.50
N ARG A 99 4.16 -20.39 -2.21
CA ARG A 99 4.20 -21.77 -1.72
C ARG A 99 3.20 -21.92 -0.60
N GLU A 100 2.15 -22.72 -0.83
CA GLU A 100 1.03 -22.91 0.12
C GLU A 100 0.39 -21.56 0.45
N HIS A 101 0.52 -21.10 1.71
CA HIS A 101 -0.02 -19.82 2.18
C HIS A 101 1.07 -18.77 2.40
N LYS A 102 2.24 -18.92 1.78
CA LYS A 102 3.38 -18.03 1.96
C LYS A 102 3.85 -17.42 0.66
N LEU A 103 4.28 -16.17 0.73
CA LEU A 103 4.92 -15.44 -0.35
C LEU A 103 6.40 -15.26 -0.03
N PHE A 104 7.24 -15.41 -1.04
CA PHE A 104 8.69 -15.22 -0.93
C PHE A 104 9.15 -14.25 -2.01
N ALA A 105 9.67 -13.11 -1.61
CA ALA A 105 10.30 -12.14 -2.50
C ALA A 105 11.13 -11.15 -1.67
N PRO A 106 12.13 -10.49 -2.28
CA PRO A 106 12.85 -9.41 -1.59
C PRO A 106 11.90 -8.30 -1.17
N GLY A 107 11.89 -7.95 0.12
CA GLY A 107 11.08 -6.86 0.65
C GLY A 107 9.59 -7.13 0.77
N ILE A 108 9.12 -8.36 0.55
CA ILE A 108 7.66 -8.66 0.54
C ILE A 108 6.97 -8.39 1.88
N ALA A 109 7.70 -8.44 2.98
CA ALA A 109 7.17 -8.16 4.32
C ALA A 109 7.74 -6.89 4.95
N ASP A 110 8.52 -6.13 4.21
CA ASP A 110 9.08 -4.85 4.63
C ASP A 110 8.45 -3.75 3.78
N ASP A 111 7.23 -3.47 4.16
CA ASP A 111 6.23 -2.62 3.52
C ASP A 111 5.95 -2.96 2.04
N GLY A 112 6.24 -4.20 1.67
CA GLY A 112 5.94 -4.72 0.35
C GLY A 112 4.62 -5.46 0.24
#